data_708a5fc0e1d5306790fe1d13bee8e577
#
_entry.id   708a5fc0e1d5306790fe1d13bee8e577
#
_cell.length_a   1.000
_cell.length_b   1.000
_cell.length_c   1.000
_cell.angle_alpha   90.00
_cell.angle_beta   90.00
_cell.angle_gamma   90.00
#
_symmetry.space_group_name_H-M   'P 1'
#
loop_
_entity.id
_entity.type
_entity.pdbx_description
1 polymer ?
#
loop_
_entity_poly.entity_id
_entity_poly.type
_entity_poly.pdbx_seq_one_letter_code
_entity_poly.pdbx_strand_id
1 'polypeptide(L)'
;MPKNKNITLRRNFSWTFIGNLIYSGCQWGMLVVLAKLGNPEMVGTFTLGLAVTAPVMMFSNLQLRDIQTTDAKNHYLFNDYLGLRLITTGLALPIILWITLATGYKGETAIVIILIGFAKGLESISDVFYGLLQKHEKMDRMAISVMMKGPLSLLMLSIGTYISGSIIWGVLGLVIAWACILLIWDIPSYRWLINKFTSEGEIPDSLEGRTAKPRWQLGTIRKLIWLSLPLGLVMMLISLNANIPRYFLEHSLGKKELGVFAALAYLIVAGNMVVSALGSAARPRLAKYYAGANVSAYQTLLFQLVAIACLLGLSGILVAWVAGGQILTIVYQPEYAKYTD
;
A
#
# COMPACT_ATOMS: atom_id res chain seq x y z
N MET A 1 -9.81 5.20 -37.06
CA MET A 1 -9.00 3.96 -36.86
C MET A 1 -8.86 3.72 -35.36
N PRO A 2 -9.28 2.59 -34.80
CA PRO A 2 -9.12 2.32 -33.38
C PRO A 2 -7.64 2.04 -33.09
N LYS A 3 -6.91 3.03 -32.60
CA LYS A 3 -5.54 2.88 -32.14
C LYS A 3 -5.49 1.84 -31.00
N ASN A 4 -5.06 0.65 -31.37
CA ASN A 4 -4.41 -0.40 -30.53
C ASN A 4 -4.68 -0.37 -29.01
N LYS A 5 -5.94 -0.60 -28.57
CA LYS A 5 -6.30 -0.76 -27.15
C LYS A 5 -5.44 -1.81 -26.42
N ASN A 6 -4.99 -2.84 -27.12
CA ASN A 6 -4.17 -3.91 -26.54
C ASN A 6 -2.74 -3.49 -26.14
N ILE A 7 -2.14 -2.54 -26.88
CA ILE A 7 -0.79 -2.02 -26.55
C ILE A 7 -0.86 -1.13 -25.32
N THR A 8 -1.91 -0.33 -25.17
CA THR A 8 -2.12 0.55 -24.02
C THR A 8 -2.33 -0.25 -22.74
N LEU A 9 -3.13 -1.30 -22.78
CA LEU A 9 -3.39 -2.16 -21.62
C LEU A 9 -2.13 -2.88 -21.14
N ARG A 10 -1.35 -3.48 -22.07
CA ARG A 10 -0.07 -4.13 -21.74
C ARG A 10 0.93 -3.15 -21.12
N ARG A 11 1.04 -1.96 -21.68
CA ARG A 11 1.93 -0.90 -21.18
C ARG A 11 1.52 -0.44 -19.79
N ASN A 12 0.23 -0.18 -19.56
CA ASN A 12 -0.30 0.23 -18.28
C ASN A 12 -0.09 -0.84 -17.20
N PHE A 13 -0.32 -2.11 -17.55
CA PHE A 13 -0.04 -3.23 -16.65
C PHE A 13 1.45 -3.31 -16.28
N SER A 14 2.34 -3.23 -17.26
CA SER A 14 3.79 -3.29 -17.01
C SER A 14 4.26 -2.16 -16.09
N TRP A 15 3.81 -0.92 -16.33
CA TRP A 15 4.14 0.21 -15.47
C TRP A 15 3.67 0.00 -14.03
N THR A 16 2.41 -0.40 -13.85
CA THR A 16 1.85 -0.64 -12.51
C THR A 16 2.56 -1.78 -11.80
N PHE A 17 2.87 -2.87 -12.53
CA PHE A 17 3.58 -4.02 -11.97
C PHE A 17 4.99 -3.65 -11.50
N ILE A 18 5.77 -2.99 -12.35
CA ILE A 18 7.14 -2.57 -12.01
C ILE A 18 7.11 -1.57 -10.84
N GLY A 19 6.19 -0.60 -10.88
CA GLY A 19 6.02 0.36 -9.80
C GLY A 19 5.75 -0.29 -8.45
N ASN A 20 4.81 -1.22 -8.41
CA ASN A 20 4.47 -1.95 -7.19
C ASN A 20 5.61 -2.86 -6.71
N LEU A 21 6.33 -3.50 -7.64
CA LEU A 21 7.48 -4.34 -7.29
C LEU A 21 8.59 -3.54 -6.61
N ILE A 22 8.97 -2.40 -7.21
CA ILE A 22 9.98 -1.50 -6.62
C ILE A 22 9.51 -0.99 -5.26
N TYR A 23 8.26 -0.53 -5.15
CA TYR A 23 7.71 -0.02 -3.91
C TYR A 23 7.72 -1.09 -2.80
N SER A 24 7.23 -2.29 -3.10
CA SER A 24 7.21 -3.41 -2.13
C SER A 24 8.62 -3.84 -1.74
N GLY A 25 9.56 -3.85 -2.68
CA GLY A 25 10.97 -4.10 -2.39
C GLY A 25 11.56 -3.06 -1.44
N CYS A 26 11.23 -1.77 -1.64
CA CYS A 26 11.66 -0.71 -0.74
C CYS A 26 10.98 -0.80 0.64
N GLN A 27 9.70 -1.18 0.70
CA GLN A 27 8.99 -1.41 1.96
C GLN A 27 9.66 -2.52 2.78
N TRP A 28 10.02 -3.62 2.14
CA TRP A 28 10.82 -4.67 2.79
C TRP A 28 12.21 -4.15 3.18
N GLY A 29 12.87 -3.40 2.28
CA GLY A 29 14.17 -2.79 2.54
C GLY A 29 14.18 -1.88 3.77
N MET A 30 13.09 -1.17 4.07
CA MET A 30 12.97 -0.37 5.28
C MET A 30 13.08 -1.22 6.55
N LEU A 31 12.47 -2.41 6.58
CA LEU A 31 12.61 -3.32 7.72
C LEU A 31 14.03 -3.88 7.84
N VAL A 32 14.64 -4.22 6.70
CA VAL A 32 16.05 -4.68 6.68
C VAL A 32 16.98 -3.60 7.22
N VAL A 33 16.80 -2.35 6.80
CA VAL A 33 17.58 -1.21 7.28
C VAL A 33 17.39 -1.00 8.78
N LEU A 34 16.15 -0.99 9.27
CA LEU A 34 15.85 -0.85 10.70
C LEU A 34 16.44 -2.00 11.51
N ALA A 35 16.42 -3.22 10.98
CA ALA A 35 17.04 -4.37 11.63
C ALA A 35 18.57 -4.26 11.65
N LYS A 36 19.21 -3.73 10.61
CA LYS A 36 20.68 -3.64 10.50
C LYS A 36 21.28 -2.41 11.18
N LEU A 37 20.63 -1.26 11.07
CA LEU A 37 21.10 0.00 11.68
C LEU A 37 20.61 0.19 13.11
N GLY A 38 19.55 -0.50 13.47
CA GLY A 38 18.94 -0.46 14.80
C GLY A 38 18.97 -1.83 15.48
N ASN A 39 17.83 -2.20 16.03
CA ASN A 39 17.64 -3.45 16.77
C ASN A 39 16.21 -4.01 16.50
N PRO A 40 15.91 -5.25 16.93
CA PRO A 40 14.57 -5.84 16.76
C PRO A 40 13.45 -5.02 17.38
N GLU A 41 13.72 -4.27 18.45
CA GLU A 41 12.72 -3.41 19.10
C GLU A 41 12.32 -2.21 18.21
N MET A 42 13.27 -1.62 17.47
CA MET A 42 12.96 -0.58 16.47
C MET A 42 12.08 -1.12 15.35
N VAL A 43 12.37 -2.32 14.85
CA VAL A 43 11.53 -3.01 13.85
C VAL A 43 10.13 -3.26 14.41
N GLY A 44 10.05 -3.72 15.66
CA GLY A 44 8.79 -3.93 16.39
C GLY A 44 7.99 -2.64 16.54
N THR A 45 8.63 -1.55 16.95
CA THR A 45 8.01 -0.24 17.11
C THR A 45 7.47 0.30 15.79
N PHE A 46 8.23 0.16 14.70
CA PHE A 46 7.78 0.53 13.35
C PHE A 46 6.59 -0.31 12.90
N THR A 47 6.67 -1.62 13.09
CA THR A 47 5.60 -2.56 12.71
C THR A 47 4.34 -2.33 13.53
N LEU A 48 4.48 -2.04 14.83
CA LEU A 48 3.35 -1.69 15.71
C LEU A 48 2.67 -0.41 15.21
N GLY A 49 3.46 0.61 14.86
CA GLY A 49 2.91 1.84 14.27
C GLY A 49 2.11 1.59 13.00
N LEU A 50 2.61 0.73 12.11
CA LEU A 50 1.86 0.31 10.91
C LEU A 50 0.60 -0.48 11.30
N ALA A 51 0.68 -1.40 12.28
CA ALA A 51 -0.44 -2.22 12.69
C ALA A 51 -1.58 -1.39 13.33
N VAL A 52 -1.25 -0.44 14.21
CA VAL A 52 -2.24 0.42 14.89
C VAL A 52 -2.91 1.38 13.90
N THR A 53 -2.15 1.92 12.97
CA THR A 53 -2.69 2.90 12.01
C THR A 53 -3.48 2.25 10.87
N ALA A 54 -3.15 1.01 10.47
CA ALA A 54 -3.71 0.38 9.28
C ALA A 54 -5.24 0.22 9.32
N PRO A 55 -5.91 -0.29 10.37
CA PRO A 55 -7.37 -0.44 10.36
C PRO A 55 -8.10 0.90 10.24
N VAL A 56 -7.62 1.93 10.94
CA VAL A 56 -8.20 3.28 10.91
C VAL A 56 -8.05 3.89 9.52
N MET A 57 -6.86 3.78 8.94
CA MET A 57 -6.59 4.31 7.60
C MET A 57 -7.34 3.54 6.51
N MET A 58 -7.45 2.21 6.61
CA MET A 58 -8.23 1.41 5.66
C MET A 58 -9.72 1.74 5.72
N PHE A 59 -10.27 1.98 6.92
CA PHE A 59 -11.63 2.47 7.07
C PHE A 59 -11.78 3.86 6.44
N SER A 60 -10.92 4.81 6.81
CA SER A 60 -10.99 6.20 6.34
C SER A 60 -10.78 6.33 4.83
N ASN A 61 -10.06 5.39 4.22
CA ASN A 61 -9.86 5.35 2.77
C ASN A 61 -11.15 5.07 2.00
N LEU A 62 -12.16 4.41 2.61
CA LEU A 62 -13.48 4.16 2.03
C LEU A 62 -13.44 3.58 0.61
N GLN A 63 -12.32 2.99 0.20
CA GLN A 63 -12.08 2.53 -1.18
C GLN A 63 -12.45 3.56 -2.26
N LEU A 64 -12.24 4.84 -1.96
CA LEU A 64 -12.63 5.95 -2.87
C LEU A 64 -11.96 5.85 -4.23
N ARG A 65 -10.74 5.33 -4.29
CA ARG A 65 -10.03 5.10 -5.54
C ARG A 65 -10.77 4.12 -6.45
N ASP A 66 -11.26 3.02 -5.91
CA ASP A 66 -11.98 2.01 -6.69
C ASP A 66 -13.32 2.55 -7.17
N ILE A 67 -14.04 3.28 -6.31
CA ILE A 67 -15.28 3.96 -6.70
C ILE A 67 -15.03 4.98 -7.80
N GLN A 68 -13.98 5.80 -7.65
CA GLN A 68 -13.60 6.82 -8.63
C GLN A 68 -13.25 6.21 -10.00
N THR A 69 -12.53 5.10 -10.02
CA THR A 69 -12.12 4.42 -11.26
C THR A 69 -13.27 3.71 -11.96
N THR A 70 -14.29 3.27 -11.20
CA THR A 70 -15.48 2.58 -11.73
C THR A 70 -16.65 3.51 -12.02
N ASP A 71 -16.59 4.78 -11.62
CA ASP A 71 -17.60 5.80 -11.93
C ASP A 71 -17.50 6.26 -13.39
N ALA A 72 -17.94 5.39 -14.31
CA ALA A 72 -17.90 5.65 -15.76
C ALA A 72 -18.85 6.76 -16.20
N LYS A 73 -19.90 7.06 -15.41
CA LYS A 73 -20.91 8.09 -15.72
C LYS A 73 -20.55 9.47 -15.15
N ASN A 74 -19.41 9.60 -14.47
CA ASN A 74 -18.97 10.83 -13.82
C ASN A 74 -20.02 11.43 -12.85
N HIS A 75 -20.67 10.57 -12.04
CA HIS A 75 -21.63 11.01 -11.04
C HIS A 75 -21.01 11.96 -10.01
N TYR A 76 -19.70 11.81 -9.76
CA TYR A 76 -18.93 12.62 -8.83
C TYR A 76 -17.70 13.21 -9.52
N LEU A 77 -17.41 14.46 -9.18
CA LEU A 77 -16.21 15.15 -9.65
C LEU A 77 -14.99 14.73 -8.84
N PHE A 78 -13.79 14.89 -9.40
CA PHE A 78 -12.53 14.70 -8.68
C PHE A 78 -12.50 15.50 -7.36
N ASN A 79 -13.02 16.71 -7.38
CA ASN A 79 -13.07 17.64 -6.25
C ASN A 79 -13.95 17.13 -5.09
N ASP A 80 -14.97 16.32 -5.38
CA ASP A 80 -15.83 15.68 -4.36
C ASP A 80 -15.07 14.54 -3.66
N TYR A 81 -14.35 13.71 -4.44
CA TYR A 81 -13.48 12.66 -3.89
C TYR A 81 -12.36 13.27 -3.04
N LEU A 82 -11.73 14.35 -3.50
CA LEU A 82 -10.70 15.04 -2.75
C LEU A 82 -11.24 15.66 -1.45
N GLY A 83 -12.42 16.30 -1.52
CA GLY A 83 -13.10 16.87 -0.34
C GLY A 83 -13.38 15.79 0.72
N LEU A 84 -14.00 14.68 0.31
CA LEU A 84 -14.27 13.58 1.23
C LEU A 84 -12.98 12.96 1.80
N ARG A 85 -11.95 12.78 0.97
CA ARG A 85 -10.65 12.26 1.41
C ARG A 85 -10.00 13.12 2.50
N LEU A 86 -10.04 14.44 2.34
CA LEU A 86 -9.48 15.35 3.34
C LEU A 86 -10.25 15.28 4.66
N ILE A 87 -11.59 15.17 4.61
CA ILE A 87 -12.41 14.99 5.82
C ILE A 87 -12.05 13.68 6.51
N THR A 88 -12.08 12.56 5.78
CA THR A 88 -11.87 11.23 6.37
C THR A 88 -10.45 11.06 6.91
N THR A 89 -9.44 11.58 6.19
CA THR A 89 -8.06 11.59 6.66
C THR A 89 -7.90 12.51 7.88
N GLY A 90 -8.53 13.69 7.85
CA GLY A 90 -8.52 14.64 8.97
C GLY A 90 -9.17 14.07 10.24
N LEU A 91 -10.19 13.20 10.09
CA LEU A 91 -10.81 12.48 11.21
C LEU A 91 -10.00 11.27 11.66
N ALA A 92 -9.30 10.60 10.75
CA ALA A 92 -8.48 9.44 11.07
C ALA A 92 -7.31 9.78 12.00
N LEU A 93 -6.67 10.92 11.82
CA LEU A 93 -5.52 11.34 12.63
C LEU A 93 -5.86 11.52 14.13
N PRO A 94 -6.91 12.26 14.52
CA PRO A 94 -7.36 12.31 15.93
C PRO A 94 -7.76 10.96 16.49
N ILE A 95 -8.37 10.08 15.68
CA ILE A 95 -8.72 8.71 16.11
C ILE A 95 -7.45 7.90 16.40
N ILE A 96 -6.44 7.98 15.54
CA ILE A 96 -5.13 7.32 15.77
C ILE A 96 -4.48 7.87 17.05
N LEU A 97 -4.49 9.18 17.25
CA LEU A 97 -3.99 9.81 18.47
C LEU A 97 -4.73 9.30 19.70
N TRP A 98 -6.06 9.28 19.66
CA TRP A 98 -6.88 8.79 20.76
C TRP A 98 -6.61 7.31 21.08
N ILE A 99 -6.54 6.43 20.06
CA ILE A 99 -6.18 5.02 20.25
C ILE A 99 -4.80 4.90 20.89
N THR A 100 -3.81 5.64 20.39
CA THR A 100 -2.44 5.61 20.91
C THR A 100 -2.38 5.96 22.41
N LEU A 101 -3.14 7.00 22.82
CA LEU A 101 -3.20 7.41 24.22
C LEU A 101 -4.01 6.46 25.08
N ALA A 102 -5.16 5.96 24.58
CA ALA A 102 -6.05 5.05 25.28
C ALA A 102 -5.43 3.67 25.53
N THR A 103 -4.58 3.19 24.61
CA THR A 103 -3.84 1.93 24.76
C THR A 103 -2.59 2.06 25.64
N GLY A 104 -2.30 3.26 26.14
CA GLY A 104 -1.20 3.49 27.08
C GLY A 104 0.19 3.57 26.44
N TYR A 105 0.29 3.65 25.11
CA TYR A 105 1.58 3.87 24.44
C TYR A 105 2.13 5.24 24.79
N LYS A 106 3.43 5.29 25.18
CA LYS A 106 4.13 6.51 25.62
C LYS A 106 5.48 6.66 24.94
N GLY A 107 6.07 7.84 25.09
CA GLY A 107 7.41 8.15 24.62
C GLY A 107 7.60 7.91 23.12
N GLU A 108 8.70 7.27 22.76
CA GLU A 108 9.09 7.01 21.38
C GLU A 108 8.02 6.26 20.57
N THR A 109 7.38 5.25 21.17
CA THR A 109 6.34 4.45 20.50
C THR A 109 5.15 5.29 20.09
N ALA A 110 4.65 6.14 20.99
CA ALA A 110 3.52 7.02 20.69
C ALA A 110 3.85 7.99 19.54
N ILE A 111 5.04 8.59 19.57
CA ILE A 111 5.50 9.51 18.52
C ILE A 111 5.58 8.78 17.17
N VAL A 112 6.15 7.58 17.14
CA VAL A 112 6.28 6.77 15.92
C VAL A 112 4.91 6.40 15.35
N ILE A 113 3.94 5.97 16.17
CA ILE A 113 2.56 5.67 15.73
C ILE A 113 1.92 6.91 15.09
N ILE A 114 2.05 8.07 15.73
CA ILE A 114 1.48 9.33 15.22
C ILE A 114 2.14 9.73 13.90
N LEU A 115 3.47 9.67 13.80
CA LEU A 115 4.20 9.99 12.56
C LEU A 115 3.83 9.04 11.42
N ILE A 116 3.69 7.75 11.69
CA ILE A 116 3.22 6.78 10.69
C ILE A 116 1.79 7.11 10.28
N GLY A 117 0.92 7.50 11.21
CA GLY A 117 -0.42 7.99 10.90
C GLY A 117 -0.40 9.17 9.94
N PHE A 118 0.46 10.16 10.17
CA PHE A 118 0.65 11.29 9.25
C PHE A 118 1.16 10.85 7.88
N ALA A 119 2.18 9.99 7.83
CA ALA A 119 2.67 9.43 6.58
C ALA A 119 1.54 8.74 5.79
N LYS A 120 0.77 7.87 6.45
CA LYS A 120 -0.38 7.19 5.84
C LYS A 120 -1.49 8.15 5.42
N GLY A 121 -1.68 9.25 6.13
CA GLY A 121 -2.58 10.34 5.72
C GLY A 121 -2.15 10.98 4.40
N LEU A 122 -0.87 11.28 4.23
CA LEU A 122 -0.32 11.80 2.98
C LEU A 122 -0.46 10.79 1.83
N GLU A 123 -0.21 9.51 2.10
CA GLU A 123 -0.43 8.44 1.12
C GLU A 123 -1.89 8.34 0.70
N SER A 124 -2.83 8.47 1.65
CA SER A 124 -4.26 8.50 1.37
C SER A 124 -4.66 9.64 0.45
N ILE A 125 -4.08 10.83 0.62
CA ILE A 125 -4.33 11.97 -0.27
C ILE A 125 -3.77 11.66 -1.68
N SER A 126 -2.54 11.13 -1.80
CA SER A 126 -1.96 10.69 -3.08
C SER A 126 -2.86 9.68 -3.81
N ASP A 127 -3.52 8.79 -3.06
CA ASP A 127 -4.37 7.73 -3.61
C ASP A 127 -5.56 8.26 -4.43
N VAL A 128 -6.12 9.41 -4.07
CA VAL A 128 -7.19 10.07 -4.86
C VAL A 128 -6.65 10.57 -6.21
N PHE A 129 -5.42 11.10 -6.24
CA PHE A 129 -4.75 11.47 -7.50
C PHE A 129 -4.46 10.24 -8.34
N TYR A 130 -4.07 9.11 -7.72
CA TYR A 130 -3.88 7.84 -8.43
C TYR A 130 -5.19 7.33 -9.04
N GLY A 131 -6.31 7.44 -8.31
CA GLY A 131 -7.64 7.10 -8.84
C GLY A 131 -7.99 7.89 -10.10
N LEU A 132 -7.70 9.19 -10.09
CA LEU A 132 -7.91 10.05 -11.27
C LEU A 132 -7.02 9.62 -12.45
N LEU A 133 -5.73 9.43 -12.23
CA LEU A 133 -4.79 9.01 -13.27
C LEU A 133 -5.18 7.63 -13.84
N GLN A 134 -5.62 6.71 -12.98
CA GLN A 134 -6.09 5.39 -13.36
C GLN A 134 -7.38 5.46 -14.17
N LYS A 135 -8.36 6.29 -13.78
CA LYS A 135 -9.61 6.54 -14.52
C LYS A 135 -9.34 6.99 -15.96
N HIS A 136 -8.31 7.80 -16.15
CA HIS A 136 -7.90 8.31 -17.46
C HIS A 136 -6.78 7.49 -18.13
N GLU A 137 -6.54 6.25 -17.69
CA GLU A 137 -5.53 5.32 -18.25
C GLU A 137 -4.09 5.86 -18.27
N LYS A 138 -3.75 6.78 -17.35
CA LYS A 138 -2.40 7.36 -17.19
C LYS A 138 -1.61 6.66 -16.07
N MET A 139 -1.56 5.33 -16.14
CA MET A 139 -0.93 4.52 -15.10
C MET A 139 0.60 4.67 -15.06
N ASP A 140 1.22 5.15 -16.13
CA ASP A 140 2.63 5.51 -16.18
C ASP A 140 2.99 6.57 -15.13
N ARG A 141 2.19 7.64 -15.02
CA ARG A 141 2.43 8.70 -14.04
C ARG A 141 2.22 8.23 -12.60
N MET A 142 1.19 7.41 -12.37
CA MET A 142 0.98 6.78 -11.07
C MET A 142 2.16 5.87 -10.70
N ALA A 143 2.60 5.03 -11.64
CA ALA A 143 3.72 4.12 -11.41
C ALA A 143 5.02 4.88 -11.09
N ILE A 144 5.32 5.97 -11.81
CA ILE A 144 6.48 6.82 -11.54
C ILE A 144 6.41 7.39 -10.11
N SER A 145 5.24 7.89 -9.66
CA SER A 145 5.06 8.37 -8.30
C SER A 145 5.42 7.29 -7.26
N VAL A 146 4.86 6.08 -7.44
CA VAL A 146 5.09 4.95 -6.54
C VAL A 146 6.57 4.50 -6.56
N MET A 147 7.19 4.49 -7.78
CA MET A 147 8.61 4.17 -7.98
C MET A 147 9.55 5.19 -7.33
N MET A 148 9.19 6.46 -7.28
CA MET A 148 9.97 7.48 -6.57
C MET A 148 9.72 7.42 -5.07
N LYS A 149 8.48 7.18 -4.65
CA LYS A 149 8.07 7.12 -3.24
C LYS A 149 8.82 6.02 -2.48
N GLY A 150 8.97 4.82 -3.07
CA GLY A 150 9.67 3.71 -2.44
C GLY A 150 11.12 4.02 -2.09
N PRO A 151 12.00 4.27 -3.08
CA PRO A 151 13.42 4.55 -2.81
C PRO A 151 13.65 5.80 -1.96
N LEU A 152 12.89 6.88 -2.19
CA LEU A 152 13.01 8.09 -1.38
C LEU A 152 12.66 7.83 0.09
N SER A 153 11.62 7.05 0.35
CA SER A 153 11.23 6.63 1.70
C SER A 153 12.33 5.81 2.37
N LEU A 154 12.88 4.84 1.63
CA LEU A 154 13.97 4.00 2.12
C LEU A 154 15.22 4.83 2.44
N LEU A 155 15.62 5.74 1.57
CA LEU A 155 16.76 6.62 1.77
C LEU A 155 16.55 7.54 2.98
N MET A 156 15.44 8.23 3.07
CA MET A 156 15.17 9.17 4.15
C MET A 156 15.06 8.46 5.51
N LEU A 157 14.41 7.29 5.55
CA LEU A 157 14.36 6.47 6.76
C LEU A 157 15.75 5.99 7.15
N SER A 158 16.57 5.53 6.20
CA SER A 158 17.93 5.07 6.44
C SER A 158 18.83 6.18 6.99
N ILE A 159 18.82 7.34 6.33
CA ILE A 159 19.62 8.51 6.74
C ILE A 159 19.19 9.00 8.13
N GLY A 160 17.87 9.16 8.34
CA GLY A 160 17.34 9.61 9.63
C GLY A 160 17.71 8.67 10.78
N THR A 161 17.58 7.36 10.58
CA THR A 161 17.95 6.36 11.60
C THR A 161 19.46 6.28 11.80
N TYR A 162 20.25 6.32 10.71
CA TYR A 162 21.71 6.21 10.79
C TYR A 162 22.36 7.38 11.54
N ILE A 163 21.92 8.61 11.22
CA ILE A 163 22.53 9.83 11.82
C ILE A 163 22.11 10.00 13.28
N SER A 164 20.85 9.71 13.61
CA SER A 164 20.32 9.98 14.95
C SER A 164 20.37 8.80 15.92
N GLY A 165 20.52 7.58 15.41
CA GLY A 165 20.35 6.35 16.20
C GLY A 165 18.90 6.11 16.69
N SER A 166 17.91 6.90 16.23
CA SER A 166 16.52 6.84 16.68
C SER A 166 15.56 6.63 15.51
N ILE A 167 14.58 5.77 15.72
CA ILE A 167 13.52 5.50 14.73
C ILE A 167 12.64 6.71 14.46
N ILE A 168 12.48 7.63 15.42
CA ILE A 168 11.66 8.83 15.26
C ILE A 168 12.12 9.64 14.04
N TRP A 169 13.43 9.89 13.94
CA TRP A 169 14.00 10.64 12.82
C TRP A 169 13.92 9.88 11.50
N GLY A 170 14.03 8.55 11.54
CA GLY A 170 13.80 7.70 10.37
C GLY A 170 12.37 7.82 9.85
N VAL A 171 11.38 7.72 10.73
CA VAL A 171 9.97 7.83 10.37
C VAL A 171 9.59 9.28 10.00
N LEU A 172 10.20 10.29 10.62
CA LEU A 172 10.04 11.67 10.17
C LEU A 172 10.55 11.86 8.74
N GLY A 173 11.70 11.24 8.40
CA GLY A 173 12.20 11.20 7.03
C GLY A 173 11.21 10.57 6.05
N LEU A 174 10.51 9.51 6.47
CA LEU A 174 9.42 8.89 5.68
C LEU A 174 8.28 9.87 5.43
N VAL A 175 7.84 10.61 6.46
CA VAL A 175 6.78 11.64 6.34
C VAL A 175 7.19 12.71 5.33
N ILE A 176 8.43 13.21 5.44
CA ILE A 176 8.97 14.21 4.52
C ILE A 176 9.03 13.68 3.08
N ALA A 177 9.50 12.43 2.89
CA ALA A 177 9.54 11.80 1.57
C ALA A 177 8.16 11.76 0.90
N TRP A 178 7.13 11.37 1.65
CA TRP A 178 5.76 11.25 1.11
C TRP A 178 5.13 12.63 0.87
N ALA A 179 5.40 13.61 1.73
CA ALA A 179 5.00 14.99 1.51
C ALA A 179 5.65 15.57 0.25
N CYS A 180 6.95 15.36 0.06
CA CYS A 180 7.67 15.81 -1.13
C CYS A 180 7.07 15.23 -2.42
N ILE A 181 6.81 13.91 -2.47
CA ILE A 181 6.24 13.28 -3.66
C ILE A 181 4.81 13.78 -3.92
N LEU A 182 3.99 13.93 -2.88
CA LEU A 182 2.64 14.50 -3.02
C LEU A 182 2.70 15.90 -3.64
N LEU A 183 3.58 16.78 -3.13
CA LEU A 183 3.66 18.18 -3.55
C LEU A 183 4.34 18.36 -4.90
N ILE A 184 5.42 17.60 -5.18
CA ILE A 184 6.26 17.78 -6.36
C ILE A 184 5.76 16.97 -7.55
N TRP A 185 5.09 15.84 -7.33
CA TRP A 185 4.68 14.94 -8.39
C TRP A 185 3.17 14.71 -8.49
N ASP A 186 2.49 14.33 -7.40
CA ASP A 186 1.09 13.90 -7.46
C ASP A 186 0.16 15.09 -7.78
N ILE A 187 0.28 16.20 -7.05
CA ILE A 187 -0.51 17.41 -7.31
C ILE A 187 -0.18 18.02 -8.69
N PRO A 188 1.09 18.17 -9.12
CA PRO A 188 1.39 18.62 -10.46
C PRO A 188 0.91 17.68 -11.58
N SER A 189 0.82 16.37 -11.32
CA SER A 189 0.27 15.41 -12.29
C SER A 189 -1.20 15.68 -12.61
N TYR A 190 -1.99 16.18 -11.66
CA TYR A 190 -3.34 16.68 -11.90
C TYR A 190 -3.34 17.87 -12.88
N ARG A 191 -2.50 18.87 -12.64
CA ARG A 191 -2.38 20.04 -13.54
C ARG A 191 -1.95 19.64 -14.94
N TRP A 192 -0.99 18.73 -15.03
CA TRP A 192 -0.55 18.18 -16.31
C TRP A 192 -1.69 17.50 -17.06
N LEU A 193 -2.53 16.71 -16.36
CA LEU A 193 -3.66 16.02 -16.96
C LEU A 193 -4.68 17.01 -17.52
N ILE A 194 -5.03 18.06 -16.77
CA ILE A 194 -5.92 19.13 -17.22
C ILE A 194 -5.36 19.83 -18.47
N ASN A 195 -4.11 20.26 -18.41
CA ASN A 195 -3.47 20.96 -19.53
C ASN A 195 -3.47 20.10 -20.80
N LYS A 196 -3.26 18.79 -20.65
CA LYS A 196 -3.30 17.86 -21.76
C LYS A 196 -4.70 17.80 -22.40
N PHE A 197 -5.77 17.63 -21.62
CA PHE A 197 -7.13 17.62 -22.15
C PHE A 197 -7.56 18.97 -22.73
N THR A 198 -7.14 20.06 -22.11
CA THR A 198 -7.38 21.41 -22.65
C THR A 198 -6.73 21.60 -24.01
N SER A 199 -5.51 21.09 -24.23
CA SER A 199 -4.82 21.15 -25.50
C SER A 199 -5.42 20.23 -26.58
N GLU A 200 -6.07 19.13 -26.16
CA GLU A 200 -6.77 18.20 -27.04
C GLU A 200 -8.21 18.66 -27.36
N GLY A 201 -8.69 19.76 -26.73
CA GLY A 201 -10.03 20.33 -26.95
C GLY A 201 -11.17 19.57 -26.26
N GLU A 202 -10.86 18.55 -25.47
CA GLU A 202 -11.82 17.70 -24.77
C GLU A 202 -11.52 17.71 -23.27
N ILE A 203 -12.21 18.53 -22.49
CA ILE A 203 -12.12 18.48 -21.03
C ILE A 203 -13.20 17.52 -20.52
N PRO A 204 -12.86 16.38 -19.92
CA PRO A 204 -13.86 15.49 -19.34
C PRO A 204 -14.63 16.19 -18.22
N ASP A 205 -15.95 15.92 -18.12
CA ASP A 205 -16.82 16.46 -17.07
C ASP A 205 -16.28 16.17 -15.65
N SER A 206 -15.59 15.06 -15.47
CA SER A 206 -14.94 14.72 -14.19
C SER A 206 -13.88 15.72 -13.71
N LEU A 207 -13.41 16.62 -14.61
CA LEU A 207 -12.38 17.64 -14.37
C LEU A 207 -12.92 19.06 -14.42
N GLU A 208 -14.23 19.24 -14.33
CA GLU A 208 -14.96 20.51 -14.47
C GLU A 208 -14.55 21.57 -13.45
N GLY A 209 -13.63 21.60 -12.73
CA GLY A 209 -13.16 22.65 -11.82
C GLY A 209 -11.82 23.26 -12.20
N ARG A 210 -11.07 22.71 -13.18
CA ARG A 210 -9.70 23.14 -13.59
C ARG A 210 -8.68 23.31 -12.46
N THR A 211 -9.08 23.12 -11.20
CA THR A 211 -8.23 23.27 -10.02
C THR A 211 -8.44 22.10 -9.06
N ALA A 212 -7.36 21.60 -8.46
CA ALA A 212 -7.40 20.59 -7.39
C ALA A 212 -7.88 21.24 -6.06
N LYS A 213 -9.09 21.82 -6.06
CA LYS A 213 -9.68 22.37 -4.84
C LYS A 213 -10.75 21.42 -4.32
N PRO A 214 -10.77 21.10 -3.04
CA PRO A 214 -11.80 20.25 -2.46
C PRO A 214 -13.18 20.93 -2.58
N ARG A 215 -14.21 20.15 -2.89
CA ARG A 215 -15.59 20.62 -2.94
C ARG A 215 -16.32 20.15 -1.68
N TRP A 216 -16.92 21.11 -0.98
CA TRP A 216 -17.57 20.85 0.31
C TRP A 216 -19.10 20.80 0.20
N GLN A 217 -19.62 20.16 -0.81
CA GLN A 217 -21.07 20.02 -1.00
C GLN A 217 -21.62 18.87 -0.16
N LEU A 218 -22.20 19.18 1.00
CA LEU A 218 -22.67 18.22 2.01
C LEU A 218 -23.57 17.12 1.43
N GLY A 219 -24.49 17.47 0.51
CA GLY A 219 -25.39 16.51 -0.14
C GLY A 219 -24.64 15.45 -0.96
N THR A 220 -23.64 15.88 -1.74
CA THR A 220 -22.79 15.00 -2.56
C THR A 220 -21.87 14.15 -1.67
N ILE A 221 -21.24 14.77 -0.69
CA ILE A 221 -20.36 14.09 0.29
C ILE A 221 -21.15 13.00 1.03
N ARG A 222 -22.35 13.30 1.52
CA ARG A 222 -23.19 12.32 2.21
C ARG A 222 -23.53 11.12 1.32
N LYS A 223 -23.92 11.35 0.06
CA LYS A 223 -24.20 10.27 -0.90
C LYS A 223 -22.96 9.41 -1.14
N LEU A 224 -21.80 10.04 -1.32
CA LEU A 224 -20.54 9.34 -1.55
C LEU A 224 -20.11 8.54 -0.31
N ILE A 225 -20.31 9.06 0.91
CA ILE A 225 -20.07 8.33 2.16
C ILE A 225 -20.95 7.06 2.21
N TRP A 226 -22.25 7.19 2.00
CA TRP A 226 -23.15 6.03 2.05
C TRP A 226 -22.81 4.96 1.02
N LEU A 227 -22.34 5.36 -0.17
CA LEU A 227 -21.89 4.45 -1.21
C LEU A 227 -20.60 3.72 -0.81
N SER A 228 -19.68 4.42 -0.17
CA SER A 228 -18.31 3.94 0.12
C SER A 228 -18.16 3.28 1.51
N LEU A 229 -19.05 3.60 2.45
CA LEU A 229 -19.00 3.13 3.83
C LEU A 229 -18.93 1.59 3.98
N PRO A 230 -19.75 0.80 3.26
CA PRO A 230 -19.65 -0.66 3.34
C PRO A 230 -18.28 -1.19 2.93
N LEU A 231 -17.68 -0.60 1.87
CA LEU A 231 -16.36 -0.98 1.39
C LEU A 231 -15.26 -0.62 2.42
N GLY A 232 -15.36 0.56 3.02
CA GLY A 232 -14.47 0.99 4.09
C GLY A 232 -14.52 0.05 5.30
N LEU A 233 -15.73 -0.38 5.70
CA LEU A 233 -15.92 -1.33 6.80
C LEU A 233 -15.28 -2.68 6.49
N VAL A 234 -15.51 -3.22 5.29
CA VAL A 234 -14.90 -4.49 4.86
C VAL A 234 -13.37 -4.40 4.91
N MET A 235 -12.79 -3.31 4.40
CA MET A 235 -11.33 -3.13 4.41
C MET A 235 -10.76 -2.97 5.82
N MET A 236 -11.49 -2.31 6.71
CA MET A 236 -11.12 -2.23 8.12
C MET A 236 -11.09 -3.62 8.76
N LEU A 237 -12.12 -4.44 8.54
CA LEU A 237 -12.19 -5.79 9.10
C LEU A 237 -11.08 -6.69 8.56
N ILE A 238 -10.78 -6.61 7.26
CA ILE A 238 -9.65 -7.33 6.65
C ILE A 238 -8.33 -6.87 7.31
N SER A 239 -8.15 -5.56 7.49
CA SER A 239 -6.97 -5.01 8.13
C SER A 239 -6.86 -5.43 9.60
N LEU A 240 -7.95 -5.42 10.35
CA LEU A 240 -7.99 -5.91 11.73
C LEU A 240 -7.58 -7.39 11.79
N ASN A 241 -8.18 -8.24 10.96
CA ASN A 241 -7.84 -9.66 10.91
C ASN A 241 -6.33 -9.89 10.67
N ALA A 242 -5.71 -9.12 9.79
CA ALA A 242 -4.27 -9.21 9.51
C ALA A 242 -3.38 -8.67 10.66
N ASN A 243 -3.87 -7.74 11.47
CA ASN A 243 -3.07 -7.07 12.50
C ASN A 243 -3.36 -7.59 13.93
N ILE A 244 -4.48 -8.26 14.18
CA ILE A 244 -4.81 -8.86 15.50
C ILE A 244 -3.64 -9.69 16.06
N PRO A 245 -2.99 -10.61 15.30
CA PRO A 245 -1.85 -11.38 15.83
C PRO A 245 -0.69 -10.49 16.30
N ARG A 246 -0.47 -9.36 15.64
CA ARG A 246 0.59 -8.41 16.00
C ARG A 246 0.31 -7.71 17.32
N TYR A 247 -0.95 -7.37 17.61
CA TYR A 247 -1.34 -6.77 18.89
C TYR A 247 -1.15 -7.77 20.04
N PHE A 248 -1.56 -9.03 19.85
CA PHE A 248 -1.36 -10.07 20.85
C PHE A 248 0.13 -10.35 21.10
N LEU A 249 0.94 -10.43 20.05
CA LEU A 249 2.38 -10.60 20.17
C LEU A 249 3.02 -9.46 20.95
N GLU A 250 2.71 -8.23 20.59
CA GLU A 250 3.27 -7.05 21.27
C GLU A 250 2.87 -7.01 22.74
N HIS A 251 1.58 -7.26 23.03
CA HIS A 251 1.07 -7.22 24.39
C HIS A 251 1.64 -8.33 25.27
N SER A 252 1.83 -9.55 24.73
CA SER A 252 2.23 -10.73 25.51
C SER A 252 3.75 -10.89 25.58
N LEU A 253 4.47 -10.60 24.50
CA LEU A 253 5.90 -10.87 24.37
C LEU A 253 6.75 -9.59 24.19
N GLY A 254 6.10 -8.46 23.88
CA GLY A 254 6.75 -7.18 23.72
C GLY A 254 7.20 -6.87 22.26
N LYS A 255 7.76 -5.67 22.10
CA LYS A 255 8.10 -5.11 20.78
C LYS A 255 9.24 -5.85 20.09
N LYS A 256 10.18 -6.39 20.86
CA LYS A 256 11.31 -7.15 20.32
C LYS A 256 10.81 -8.37 19.54
N GLU A 257 9.94 -9.16 20.14
CA GLU A 257 9.36 -10.36 19.51
C GLU A 257 8.44 -10.00 18.34
N LEU A 258 7.70 -8.92 18.45
CA LEU A 258 6.95 -8.38 17.32
C LEU A 258 7.86 -8.00 16.15
N GLY A 259 9.01 -7.43 16.42
CA GLY A 259 10.01 -7.08 15.41
C GLY A 259 10.55 -8.30 14.67
N VAL A 260 10.90 -9.35 15.41
CA VAL A 260 11.34 -10.63 14.85
C VAL A 260 10.23 -11.26 14.00
N PHE A 261 9.03 -11.35 14.56
CA PHE A 261 7.86 -11.86 13.81
C PHE A 261 7.61 -11.08 12.51
N ALA A 262 7.68 -9.76 12.56
CA ALA A 262 7.50 -8.93 11.38
C ALA A 262 8.56 -9.20 10.31
N ALA A 263 9.82 -9.30 10.69
CA ALA A 263 10.91 -9.60 9.78
C ALA A 263 10.71 -10.96 9.08
N LEU A 264 10.31 -11.99 9.83
CA LEU A 264 9.99 -13.32 9.29
C LEU A 264 8.77 -13.28 8.38
N ALA A 265 7.69 -12.62 8.82
CA ALA A 265 6.46 -12.51 8.04
C ALA A 265 6.67 -11.82 6.68
N TYR A 266 7.56 -10.84 6.58
CA TYR A 266 7.85 -10.19 5.30
C TYR A 266 8.56 -11.09 4.29
N LEU A 267 9.31 -12.09 4.72
CA LEU A 267 9.86 -13.10 3.81
C LEU A 267 8.74 -13.91 3.13
N ILE A 268 7.68 -14.21 3.89
CA ILE A 268 6.48 -14.90 3.36
C ILE A 268 5.72 -14.01 2.36
N VAL A 269 5.67 -12.69 2.62
CA VAL A 269 5.00 -11.74 1.71
C VAL A 269 5.63 -11.76 0.32
N ALA A 270 6.96 -11.90 0.21
CA ALA A 270 7.65 -12.01 -1.08
C ALA A 270 7.16 -13.24 -1.88
N GLY A 271 6.97 -14.40 -1.23
CA GLY A 271 6.39 -15.59 -1.84
C GLY A 271 4.96 -15.37 -2.31
N ASN A 272 4.13 -14.73 -1.48
CA ASN A 272 2.74 -14.41 -1.81
C ASN A 272 2.61 -13.50 -3.04
N MET A 273 3.56 -12.59 -3.29
CA MET A 273 3.56 -11.75 -4.49
C MET A 273 3.68 -12.59 -5.77
N VAL A 274 4.54 -13.60 -5.78
CA VAL A 274 4.73 -14.48 -6.93
C VAL A 274 3.45 -15.29 -7.21
N VAL A 275 2.86 -15.88 -6.17
CA VAL A 275 1.62 -16.67 -6.29
C VAL A 275 0.46 -15.76 -6.75
N SER A 276 0.33 -14.55 -6.22
CA SER A 276 -0.70 -13.59 -6.62
C SER A 276 -0.54 -13.13 -8.07
N ALA A 277 0.69 -12.94 -8.54
CA ALA A 277 0.98 -12.60 -9.93
C ALA A 277 0.59 -13.73 -10.88
N LEU A 278 0.92 -14.98 -10.54
CA LEU A 278 0.52 -16.18 -11.30
C LEU A 278 -1.00 -16.31 -11.36
N GLY A 279 -1.69 -16.19 -10.22
CA GLY A 279 -3.15 -16.23 -10.15
C GLY A 279 -3.80 -15.15 -11.00
N SER A 280 -3.28 -13.91 -10.95
CA SER A 280 -3.80 -12.79 -11.75
C SER A 280 -3.62 -13.00 -13.25
N ALA A 281 -2.50 -13.56 -13.68
CA ALA A 281 -2.24 -13.90 -15.08
C ALA A 281 -3.13 -15.04 -15.60
N ALA A 282 -3.49 -15.97 -14.73
CA ALA A 282 -4.30 -17.13 -15.09
C ALA A 282 -5.81 -16.85 -15.12
N ARG A 283 -6.31 -15.87 -14.34
CA ARG A 283 -7.75 -15.55 -14.23
C ARG A 283 -8.46 -15.42 -15.58
N PRO A 284 -7.96 -14.67 -16.59
CA PRO A 284 -8.67 -14.52 -17.86
C PRO A 284 -8.78 -15.84 -18.64
N ARG A 285 -7.75 -16.69 -18.56
CA ARG A 285 -7.75 -18.00 -19.24
C ARG A 285 -8.71 -18.97 -18.58
N LEU A 286 -8.71 -19.03 -17.22
CA LEU A 286 -9.67 -19.82 -16.47
C LEU A 286 -11.11 -19.38 -16.75
N ALA A 287 -11.40 -18.08 -16.76
CA ALA A 287 -12.72 -17.55 -17.10
C ALA A 287 -13.15 -17.95 -18.54
N LYS A 288 -12.23 -17.89 -19.51
CA LYS A 288 -12.50 -18.28 -20.90
C LYS A 288 -12.81 -19.78 -21.01
N TYR A 289 -12.04 -20.65 -20.34
CA TYR A 289 -12.28 -22.10 -20.37
C TYR A 289 -13.60 -22.47 -19.68
N TYR A 290 -13.91 -21.79 -18.56
CA TYR A 290 -15.20 -21.97 -17.87
C TYR A 290 -16.39 -21.55 -18.74
N ALA A 291 -16.34 -20.36 -19.33
CA ALA A 291 -17.39 -19.87 -20.23
C ALA A 291 -17.56 -20.72 -21.50
N GLY A 292 -16.48 -21.32 -22.00
CA GLY A 292 -16.48 -22.24 -23.14
C GLY A 292 -16.82 -23.68 -22.79
N ALA A 293 -17.24 -23.98 -21.55
CA ALA A 293 -17.53 -25.33 -21.04
C ALA A 293 -16.39 -26.35 -21.28
N ASN A 294 -15.16 -25.88 -21.46
CA ASN A 294 -13.99 -26.74 -21.65
C ASN A 294 -13.40 -27.17 -20.30
N VAL A 295 -14.07 -28.15 -19.68
CA VAL A 295 -13.73 -28.65 -18.33
C VAL A 295 -12.31 -29.21 -18.27
N SER A 296 -11.87 -29.91 -19.30
CA SER A 296 -10.53 -30.54 -19.36
C SER A 296 -9.43 -29.47 -19.33
N ALA A 297 -9.51 -28.42 -20.17
CA ALA A 297 -8.54 -27.36 -20.21
C ALA A 297 -8.56 -26.52 -18.91
N TYR A 298 -9.75 -26.31 -18.32
CA TYR A 298 -9.90 -25.63 -17.03
C TYR A 298 -9.18 -26.41 -15.91
N GLN A 299 -9.47 -27.71 -15.78
CA GLN A 299 -8.85 -28.57 -14.77
C GLN A 299 -7.33 -28.66 -14.95
N THR A 300 -6.86 -28.83 -16.18
CA THR A 300 -5.43 -28.90 -16.47
C THR A 300 -4.71 -27.62 -16.03
N LEU A 301 -5.25 -26.45 -16.37
CA LEU A 301 -4.66 -25.18 -15.97
C LEU A 301 -4.71 -25.00 -14.44
N LEU A 302 -5.82 -25.39 -13.80
CA LEU A 302 -5.96 -25.33 -12.35
C LEU A 302 -4.93 -26.22 -11.65
N PHE A 303 -4.78 -27.47 -12.09
CA PHE A 303 -3.77 -28.38 -11.54
C PHE A 303 -2.33 -27.88 -11.75
N GLN A 304 -2.03 -27.29 -12.91
CA GLN A 304 -0.72 -26.67 -13.15
C GLN A 304 -0.44 -25.53 -12.17
N LEU A 305 -1.42 -24.67 -11.92
CA LEU A 305 -1.27 -23.57 -10.96
C LEU A 305 -1.08 -24.08 -9.53
N VAL A 306 -1.85 -25.09 -9.13
CA VAL A 306 -1.72 -25.73 -7.81
C VAL A 306 -0.36 -26.40 -7.68
N ALA A 307 0.08 -27.16 -8.70
CA ALA A 307 1.40 -27.80 -8.69
C ALA A 307 2.55 -26.78 -8.57
N ILE A 308 2.49 -25.66 -9.32
CA ILE A 308 3.48 -24.57 -9.20
C ILE A 308 3.45 -23.96 -7.80
N ALA A 309 2.28 -23.70 -7.24
CA ALA A 309 2.15 -23.15 -5.89
C ALA A 309 2.70 -24.11 -4.82
N CYS A 310 2.42 -25.41 -4.96
CA CYS A 310 2.96 -26.45 -4.07
C CYS A 310 4.49 -26.54 -4.20
N LEU A 311 5.03 -26.53 -5.42
CA LEU A 311 6.49 -26.57 -5.63
C LEU A 311 7.16 -25.33 -5.01
N LEU A 312 6.59 -24.14 -5.20
CA LEU A 312 7.10 -22.91 -4.56
C LEU A 312 7.02 -22.99 -3.03
N GLY A 313 5.93 -23.51 -2.49
CA GLY A 313 5.77 -23.69 -1.05
C GLY A 313 6.78 -24.70 -0.48
N LEU A 314 6.91 -25.88 -1.11
CA LEU A 314 7.86 -26.89 -0.69
C LEU A 314 9.31 -26.42 -0.81
N SER A 315 9.66 -25.73 -1.91
CA SER A 315 11.00 -25.15 -2.06
C SER A 315 11.28 -24.07 -1.00
N GLY A 316 10.28 -23.25 -0.65
CA GLY A 316 10.40 -22.27 0.43
C GLY A 316 10.64 -22.92 1.79
N ILE A 317 9.93 -24.00 2.12
CA ILE A 317 10.14 -24.80 3.34
C ILE A 317 11.55 -25.40 3.37
N LEU A 318 11.98 -26.02 2.25
CA LEU A 318 13.30 -26.61 2.14
C LEU A 318 14.41 -25.56 2.34
N VAL A 319 14.28 -24.40 1.68
CA VAL A 319 15.24 -23.28 1.83
C VAL A 319 15.25 -22.78 3.26
N ALA A 320 14.09 -22.63 3.90
CA ALA A 320 14.00 -22.18 5.30
C ALA A 320 14.66 -23.20 6.23
N TRP A 321 14.46 -24.50 5.99
CA TRP A 321 15.05 -25.57 6.82
C TRP A 321 16.56 -25.69 6.65
N VAL A 322 17.07 -25.60 5.42
CA VAL A 322 18.52 -25.78 5.13
C VAL A 322 19.34 -24.52 5.37
N ALA A 323 18.79 -23.36 5.01
CA ALA A 323 19.53 -22.10 4.96
C ALA A 323 18.87 -20.97 5.79
N GLY A 324 17.82 -21.23 6.56
CA GLY A 324 17.04 -20.24 7.28
C GLY A 324 17.91 -19.36 8.21
N GLY A 325 18.74 -19.97 9.04
CA GLY A 325 19.64 -19.25 9.94
C GLY A 325 20.66 -18.38 9.21
N GLN A 326 21.22 -18.87 8.09
CA GLN A 326 22.16 -18.11 7.27
C GLN A 326 21.46 -16.92 6.59
N ILE A 327 20.27 -17.15 6.03
CA ILE A 327 19.46 -16.09 5.39
C ILE A 327 19.12 -15.00 6.39
N LEU A 328 18.65 -15.35 7.58
CA LEU A 328 18.31 -14.39 8.63
C LEU A 328 19.52 -13.59 9.11
N THR A 329 20.68 -14.23 9.24
CA THR A 329 21.94 -13.58 9.61
C THR A 329 22.41 -12.60 8.53
N ILE A 330 22.33 -12.97 7.25
CA ILE A 330 22.79 -12.14 6.14
C ILE A 330 21.82 -10.97 5.91
N VAL A 331 20.51 -11.26 5.89
CA VAL A 331 19.47 -10.27 5.57
C VAL A 331 19.25 -9.31 6.73
N TYR A 332 19.17 -9.82 7.95
CA TYR A 332 18.92 -9.04 9.16
C TYR A 332 20.17 -8.97 10.06
N GLN A 333 20.17 -9.68 11.17
CA GLN A 333 21.28 -9.79 12.13
C GLN A 333 21.33 -11.20 12.74
N PRO A 334 22.49 -11.61 13.34
CA PRO A 334 22.60 -12.93 13.99
C PRO A 334 21.58 -13.19 15.09
N GLU A 335 21.04 -12.12 15.70
CA GLU A 335 20.01 -12.23 16.73
C GLU A 335 18.71 -12.86 16.20
N TYR A 336 18.37 -12.60 14.94
CA TYR A 336 17.19 -13.19 14.30
C TYR A 336 17.35 -14.68 13.99
N ALA A 337 18.58 -15.15 13.84
CA ALA A 337 18.85 -16.57 13.57
C ALA A 337 18.57 -17.48 14.78
N LYS A 338 18.41 -16.94 16.00
CA LYS A 338 18.01 -17.71 17.18
C LYS A 338 16.59 -18.24 17.12
N TYR A 339 15.78 -17.78 16.17
CA TYR A 339 14.37 -18.15 15.98
C TYR A 339 14.16 -19.10 14.81
N THR A 340 15.19 -19.84 14.41
CA THR A 340 15.10 -20.83 13.31
C THR A 340 14.70 -22.22 13.77
N ASP A 341 14.68 -22.46 15.08
CA ASP A 341 14.25 -23.75 15.68
C ASP A 341 12.70 -23.70 15.97
#